data_76b9410c8d45bd1ee4692c9f8df2b894
#
_entry.id   76b9410c8d45bd1ee4692c9f8df2b894
#
_cell.length_a   1.000
_cell.length_b   1.000
_cell.length_c   1.000
_cell.angle_alpha   90.00
_cell.angle_beta   90.00
_cell.angle_gamma   90.00
#
_symmetry.space_group_name_H-M   'P 1'
#
loop_
_entity.id
_entity.type
_entity.pdbx_description
1 polymer ?
#
loop_
_entity_poly.entity_id
_entity_poly.type
_entity_poly.pdbx_seq_one_letter_code
_entity_poly.pdbx_strand_id
1 'polypeptide(L)'
;MRSRCSWYPAHTMIAAVPPEVLSETERSLQTFGRVVLCQIVRAEGSTPGKVGWKLLARPDGSFVGNLGGGAFEALVKADALEKIRLGAGVDASEIKRYYLTEEATRGEPTGMVCGGMAEVFLEVMIAAPVLAICGGGPVGQALARAAAMAGFEVLVADDRPEFRNPELFPAGTHLTVVNRDYEEDFLSPLRHRDLYVAVVSRCWETDTAALAAILRQLRQAPESSLRYLGLMGSRRKIARVKDELAARGVDLSILGDVQLHAPIGLPIGGDSPGEIAISILAEVIGKRYEKSAVKS
;
A
#
# COMPACT_ATOMS: atom_id res chain seq x y z
N MET A 1 -47.31 -46.75 -1.87
CA MET A 1 -45.87 -46.60 -2.12
C MET A 1 -45.51 -45.16 -1.87
N ARG A 2 -44.84 -44.87 -0.75
CA ARG A 2 -44.45 -43.51 -0.34
C ARG A 2 -43.04 -43.27 -0.86
N SER A 3 -42.86 -42.29 -1.76
CA SER A 3 -41.55 -41.80 -2.19
C SER A 3 -40.89 -41.03 -1.05
N ARG A 4 -39.76 -41.51 -0.59
CA ARG A 4 -38.91 -40.83 0.42
C ARG A 4 -38.27 -39.64 -0.24
N CYS A 5 -38.72 -38.41 0.08
CA CYS A 5 -37.91 -37.24 -0.10
C CYS A 5 -36.74 -37.31 0.87
N SER A 6 -35.54 -37.39 0.33
CA SER A 6 -34.29 -37.29 1.09
C SER A 6 -34.19 -35.88 1.68
N TRP A 7 -34.32 -35.79 2.99
CA TRP A 7 -33.99 -34.60 3.75
C TRP A 7 -32.46 -34.50 3.80
N TYR A 8 -31.89 -33.62 3.05
CA TYR A 8 -30.58 -33.09 3.41
C TYR A 8 -30.76 -32.28 4.69
N PRO A 9 -29.95 -32.54 5.73
CA PRO A 9 -29.97 -31.68 6.91
C PRO A 9 -29.57 -30.30 6.45
N ALA A 10 -30.41 -29.31 6.75
CA ALA A 10 -30.06 -27.91 6.64
C ALA A 10 -28.96 -27.61 7.67
N HIS A 11 -27.73 -27.99 7.35
CA HIS A 11 -26.60 -27.33 7.91
C HIS A 11 -26.73 -25.91 7.39
N THR A 12 -27.13 -25.01 8.28
CA THR A 12 -26.90 -23.57 8.15
C THR A 12 -25.45 -23.43 7.77
N MET A 13 -25.14 -23.37 6.48
CA MET A 13 -23.86 -22.93 6.01
C MET A 13 -23.84 -21.44 6.39
N ILE A 14 -23.38 -21.15 7.60
CA ILE A 14 -22.71 -19.89 7.86
C ILE A 14 -21.79 -19.77 6.65
N ALA A 15 -21.97 -18.71 5.86
CA ALA A 15 -21.12 -18.45 4.70
C ALA A 15 -19.71 -18.24 5.27
N ALA A 16 -19.04 -19.35 5.53
CA ALA A 16 -17.65 -19.32 5.96
C ALA A 16 -16.93 -18.64 4.80
N VAL A 17 -16.34 -17.49 5.08
CA VAL A 17 -15.36 -16.91 4.16
C VAL A 17 -14.41 -18.05 3.88
N PRO A 18 -14.22 -18.47 2.61
CA PRO A 18 -13.29 -19.53 2.34
C PRO A 18 -11.98 -19.17 3.05
N PRO A 19 -11.39 -20.00 3.91
CA PRO A 19 -10.16 -19.67 4.65
C PRO A 19 -9.07 -19.15 3.72
N GLU A 20 -9.09 -19.62 2.48
CA GLU A 20 -8.21 -19.18 1.40
C GLU A 20 -8.35 -17.69 1.04
N VAL A 21 -9.57 -17.14 1.00
CA VAL A 21 -9.75 -15.71 0.63
C VAL A 21 -9.20 -14.80 1.71
N LEU A 22 -9.35 -15.13 2.99
CA LEU A 22 -8.82 -14.31 4.09
C LEU A 22 -7.29 -14.33 4.13
N SER A 23 -6.70 -15.53 4.12
CA SER A 23 -5.23 -15.67 4.14
C SER A 23 -4.58 -15.07 2.89
N GLU A 24 -5.23 -15.20 1.73
CA GLU A 24 -4.75 -14.61 0.49
C GLU A 24 -4.96 -13.10 0.44
N THR A 25 -5.94 -12.54 1.13
CA THR A 25 -6.11 -11.09 1.26
C THR A 25 -4.92 -10.49 2.00
N GLU A 26 -4.55 -11.04 3.15
CA GLU A 26 -3.40 -10.58 3.91
C GLU A 26 -2.10 -10.70 3.09
N ARG A 27 -1.85 -11.88 2.52
CA ARG A 27 -0.67 -12.13 1.67
C ARG A 27 -0.61 -11.16 0.48
N SER A 28 -1.75 -10.94 -0.18
CA SER A 28 -1.84 -10.06 -1.34
C SER A 28 -1.62 -8.60 -0.97
N LEU A 29 -2.10 -8.14 0.19
CA LEU A 29 -1.82 -6.80 0.70
C LEU A 29 -0.32 -6.61 0.96
N GLN A 30 0.35 -7.63 1.53
CA GLN A 30 1.80 -7.59 1.73
C GLN A 30 2.56 -7.56 0.41
N THR A 31 2.11 -8.33 -0.60
CA THR A 31 2.78 -8.46 -1.89
C THR A 31 2.53 -7.29 -2.82
N PHE A 32 1.29 -6.82 -2.92
CA PHE A 32 0.85 -5.85 -3.93
C PHE A 32 0.51 -4.46 -3.35
N GLY A 33 0.45 -4.33 -2.03
CA GLY A 33 0.09 -3.09 -1.34
C GLY A 33 -1.37 -2.68 -1.46
N ARG A 34 -2.11 -3.20 -2.44
CA ARG A 34 -3.53 -2.89 -2.71
C ARG A 34 -4.24 -4.07 -3.33
N VAL A 35 -5.50 -4.28 -2.93
CA VAL A 35 -6.40 -5.28 -3.50
C VAL A 35 -7.83 -4.77 -3.46
N VAL A 36 -8.75 -5.43 -4.18
CA VAL A 36 -10.18 -5.19 -4.04
C VAL A 36 -10.87 -6.50 -3.65
N LEU A 37 -11.53 -6.48 -2.49
CA LEU A 37 -12.35 -7.58 -2.02
C LEU A 37 -13.81 -7.33 -2.42
N CYS A 38 -14.37 -8.22 -3.25
CA CYS A 38 -15.75 -8.16 -3.69
C CYS A 38 -16.58 -9.16 -2.88
N GLN A 39 -17.71 -8.73 -2.31
CA GLN A 39 -18.62 -9.57 -1.55
C GLN A 39 -20.06 -9.35 -1.98
N ILE A 40 -20.79 -10.43 -2.27
CA ILE A 40 -22.24 -10.35 -2.47
C ILE A 40 -22.89 -10.05 -1.12
N VAL A 41 -23.54 -8.89 -1.00
CA VAL A 41 -24.22 -8.43 0.23
C VAL A 41 -25.73 -8.58 0.13
N ARG A 42 -26.29 -8.65 -1.08
CA ARG A 42 -27.71 -8.91 -1.36
C ARG A 42 -27.87 -9.70 -2.65
N ALA A 43 -28.84 -10.62 -2.69
CA ALA A 43 -29.19 -11.42 -3.86
C ALA A 43 -30.71 -11.61 -3.86
N GLU A 44 -31.37 -11.29 -4.99
CA GLU A 44 -32.80 -11.42 -5.19
C GLU A 44 -33.11 -12.14 -6.50
N GLY A 45 -34.14 -12.96 -6.52
CA GLY A 45 -34.47 -13.77 -7.67
C GLY A 45 -33.48 -14.89 -7.95
N SER A 46 -33.33 -15.26 -9.23
CA SER A 46 -32.34 -16.27 -9.63
C SER A 46 -30.98 -15.63 -9.79
N THR A 47 -30.03 -15.95 -8.89
CA THR A 47 -28.64 -15.44 -8.92
C THR A 47 -27.65 -16.59 -8.95
N PRO A 48 -26.53 -16.48 -9.71
CA PRO A 48 -25.50 -17.52 -9.77
C PRO A 48 -24.74 -17.68 -8.45
N GLY A 49 -24.61 -16.59 -7.69
CA GLY A 49 -23.93 -16.56 -6.39
C GLY A 49 -24.87 -16.32 -5.23
N LYS A 50 -24.37 -16.49 -4.00
CA LYS A 50 -25.13 -16.33 -2.76
C LYS A 50 -24.53 -15.23 -1.90
N VAL A 51 -25.35 -14.58 -1.05
CA VAL A 51 -24.89 -13.62 -0.06
C VAL A 51 -23.74 -14.24 0.76
N GLY A 52 -22.67 -13.45 0.94
CA GLY A 52 -21.47 -13.87 1.63
C GLY A 52 -20.37 -14.44 0.73
N TRP A 53 -20.67 -14.78 -0.52
CA TRP A 53 -19.62 -15.21 -1.46
C TRP A 53 -18.68 -14.05 -1.75
N LYS A 54 -17.37 -14.39 -1.87
CA LYS A 54 -16.30 -13.42 -2.00
C LYS A 54 -15.37 -13.74 -3.15
N LEU A 55 -14.78 -12.68 -3.71
CA LEU A 55 -13.76 -12.74 -4.73
C LEU A 55 -12.74 -11.62 -4.43
N LEU A 56 -11.48 -11.99 -4.35
CA LEU A 56 -10.36 -11.09 -4.21
C LEU A 56 -9.76 -10.80 -5.58
N ALA A 57 -9.66 -9.53 -5.95
CA ALA A 57 -8.97 -9.08 -7.16
C ALA A 57 -7.59 -8.50 -6.81
N ARG A 58 -6.56 -8.86 -7.58
CA ARG A 58 -5.18 -8.45 -7.42
C ARG A 58 -4.69 -7.58 -8.57
N PRO A 59 -3.66 -6.74 -8.35
CA PRO A 59 -3.09 -5.88 -9.40
C PRO A 59 -2.52 -6.64 -10.61
N ASP A 60 -2.06 -7.86 -10.43
CA ASP A 60 -1.56 -8.73 -11.51
C ASP A 60 -2.67 -9.33 -12.40
N GLY A 61 -3.94 -8.99 -12.12
CA GLY A 61 -5.09 -9.51 -12.84
C GLY A 61 -5.55 -10.89 -12.37
N SER A 62 -4.91 -11.48 -11.38
CA SER A 62 -5.33 -12.75 -10.78
C SER A 62 -6.47 -12.58 -9.76
N PHE A 63 -7.22 -13.64 -9.52
CA PHE A 63 -8.37 -13.64 -8.63
C PHE A 63 -8.35 -14.84 -7.70
N VAL A 64 -8.89 -14.68 -6.49
CA VAL A 64 -9.13 -15.78 -5.54
C VAL A 64 -10.57 -15.74 -5.06
N GLY A 65 -11.22 -16.88 -5.00
CA GLY A 65 -12.63 -16.99 -4.65
C GLY A 65 -13.56 -16.99 -5.87
N ASN A 66 -14.86 -16.84 -5.63
CA ASN A 66 -15.90 -17.01 -6.66
C ASN A 66 -17.17 -16.25 -6.27
N LEU A 67 -17.86 -15.66 -7.26
CA LEU A 67 -19.16 -15.00 -7.10
C LEU A 67 -20.28 -15.72 -7.87
N GLY A 68 -20.02 -16.91 -8.45
CA GLY A 68 -21.00 -17.71 -9.15
C GLY A 68 -20.74 -17.87 -10.65
N GLY A 69 -19.67 -17.26 -11.17
CA GLY A 69 -19.27 -17.42 -12.57
C GLY A 69 -20.10 -16.60 -13.57
N GLY A 70 -19.88 -16.89 -14.86
CA GLY A 70 -20.60 -16.25 -15.96
C GLY A 70 -20.30 -14.77 -16.15
N ALA A 71 -21.19 -14.10 -16.90
CA ALA A 71 -21.05 -12.68 -17.24
C ALA A 71 -21.10 -11.77 -16.00
N PHE A 72 -21.89 -12.13 -14.98
CA PHE A 72 -21.96 -11.40 -13.72
C PHE A 72 -20.58 -11.30 -13.05
N GLU A 73 -19.91 -12.43 -12.85
CA GLU A 73 -18.59 -12.43 -12.22
C GLU A 73 -17.56 -11.69 -13.08
N ALA A 74 -17.66 -11.78 -14.41
CA ALA A 74 -16.77 -11.08 -15.32
C ALA A 74 -16.91 -9.54 -15.18
N LEU A 75 -18.12 -9.02 -15.02
CA LEU A 75 -18.37 -7.59 -14.79
C LEU A 75 -17.80 -7.14 -13.44
N VAL A 76 -18.04 -7.90 -12.37
CA VAL A 76 -17.47 -7.57 -11.04
C VAL A 76 -15.95 -7.58 -11.07
N LYS A 77 -15.34 -8.54 -11.76
CA LYS A 77 -13.88 -8.59 -11.97
C LYS A 77 -13.36 -7.36 -12.70
N ALA A 78 -14.04 -6.93 -13.76
CA ALA A 78 -13.67 -5.75 -14.52
C ALA A 78 -13.74 -4.47 -13.65
N ASP A 79 -14.82 -4.28 -12.89
CA ASP A 79 -14.98 -3.16 -11.97
C ASP A 79 -13.89 -3.13 -10.89
N ALA A 80 -13.57 -4.29 -10.32
CA ALA A 80 -12.53 -4.41 -9.30
C ALA A 80 -11.14 -4.04 -9.85
N LEU A 81 -10.78 -4.54 -11.04
CA LEU A 81 -9.53 -4.20 -11.69
C LEU A 81 -9.45 -2.73 -12.09
N GLU A 82 -10.58 -2.14 -12.49
CA GLU A 82 -10.64 -0.70 -12.79
C GLU A 82 -10.34 0.15 -11.55
N LYS A 83 -10.89 -0.20 -10.37
CA LYS A 83 -10.55 0.46 -9.11
C LYS A 83 -9.06 0.35 -8.77
N ILE A 84 -8.47 -0.81 -9.00
CA ILE A 84 -7.02 -1.03 -8.80
C ILE A 84 -6.23 -0.15 -9.76
N ARG A 85 -6.57 -0.16 -11.06
CA ARG A 85 -5.90 0.61 -12.12
C ARG A 85 -5.94 2.12 -11.88
N LEU A 86 -7.06 2.65 -11.42
CA LEU A 86 -7.23 4.07 -11.10
C LEU A 86 -6.50 4.48 -9.80
N GLY A 87 -5.91 3.56 -9.08
CA GLY A 87 -5.25 3.85 -7.81
C GLY A 87 -6.24 4.31 -6.73
N ALA A 88 -7.50 3.85 -6.80
CA ALA A 88 -8.57 4.25 -5.89
C ALA A 88 -8.19 4.09 -4.42
N GLY A 89 -8.53 5.09 -3.59
CA GLY A 89 -8.39 5.04 -2.14
C GLY A 89 -9.46 4.19 -1.47
N VAL A 90 -9.37 4.00 -0.15
CA VAL A 90 -10.38 3.23 0.62
C VAL A 90 -11.76 3.88 0.57
N ASP A 91 -11.84 5.18 0.39
CA ASP A 91 -13.06 5.98 0.19
C ASP A 91 -13.77 5.68 -1.14
N ALA A 92 -13.10 5.02 -2.08
CA ALA A 92 -13.70 4.53 -3.32
C ALA A 92 -14.41 3.16 -3.18
N SER A 93 -14.45 2.59 -1.96
CA SER A 93 -15.27 1.41 -1.67
C SER A 93 -16.76 1.74 -1.85
N GLU A 94 -17.48 0.85 -2.52
CA GLU A 94 -18.91 1.09 -2.84
C GLU A 94 -19.71 -0.21 -2.91
N ILE A 95 -21.02 -0.08 -2.80
CA ILE A 95 -21.95 -1.14 -3.15
C ILE A 95 -22.47 -0.88 -4.55
N LYS A 96 -22.16 -1.79 -5.48
CA LYS A 96 -22.65 -1.73 -6.86
C LYS A 96 -23.74 -2.77 -7.08
N ARG A 97 -24.79 -2.39 -7.81
CA ARG A 97 -25.92 -3.27 -8.14
C ARG A 97 -25.80 -3.79 -9.56
N TYR A 98 -25.96 -5.09 -9.73
CA TYR A 98 -25.89 -5.80 -11.00
C TYR A 98 -27.24 -6.47 -11.28
N TYR A 99 -27.85 -6.16 -12.41
CA TYR A 99 -29.09 -6.76 -12.88
C TYR A 99 -28.76 -7.93 -13.81
N LEU A 100 -29.26 -9.11 -13.47
CA LEU A 100 -29.00 -10.35 -14.19
C LEU A 100 -30.05 -10.58 -15.30
N THR A 101 -30.26 -9.54 -16.13
CA THR A 101 -31.22 -9.51 -17.22
C THR A 101 -30.54 -9.11 -18.53
N GLU A 102 -31.16 -9.48 -19.68
CA GLU A 102 -30.66 -9.08 -20.99
C GLU A 102 -30.86 -7.60 -21.27
N GLU A 103 -31.85 -6.96 -20.64
CA GLU A 103 -32.17 -5.53 -20.80
C GLU A 103 -31.85 -4.73 -19.54
N ALA A 104 -31.13 -3.64 -19.72
CA ALA A 104 -30.82 -2.66 -18.65
C ALA A 104 -32.04 -1.80 -18.33
N THR A 105 -32.86 -2.20 -17.35
CA THR A 105 -33.92 -1.34 -16.86
C THR A 105 -33.48 -0.34 -15.79
N ARG A 106 -32.43 -0.66 -15.00
CA ARG A 106 -31.75 0.22 -14.02
C ARG A 106 -30.41 -0.41 -13.57
N GLY A 107 -29.26 0.00 -14.12
CA GLY A 107 -27.92 -0.49 -13.75
C GLY A 107 -27.21 -1.23 -14.89
N GLU A 108 -26.08 -1.89 -14.58
CA GLU A 108 -25.28 -2.63 -15.58
C GLU A 108 -25.96 -3.95 -15.98
N PRO A 109 -26.37 -4.14 -17.26
CA PRO A 109 -26.93 -5.40 -17.72
C PRO A 109 -25.84 -6.45 -17.81
N THR A 110 -26.10 -7.65 -17.31
CA THR A 110 -25.12 -8.75 -17.35
C THR A 110 -25.23 -9.63 -18.59
N GLY A 111 -26.24 -9.41 -19.44
CA GLY A 111 -26.55 -10.29 -20.56
C GLY A 111 -26.99 -11.70 -20.15
N MET A 112 -27.45 -11.88 -18.90
CA MET A 112 -27.89 -13.17 -18.36
C MET A 112 -29.40 -13.30 -18.34
N VAL A 113 -29.92 -14.47 -18.64
CA VAL A 113 -31.37 -14.79 -18.69
C VAL A 113 -31.95 -15.10 -17.29
N CYS A 114 -31.15 -14.94 -16.22
CA CYS A 114 -31.52 -15.46 -14.89
C CYS A 114 -32.61 -14.62 -14.17
N GLY A 115 -32.85 -13.36 -14.56
CA GLY A 115 -33.95 -12.53 -14.02
C GLY A 115 -33.77 -12.08 -12.56
N GLY A 116 -32.57 -12.21 -11.98
CA GLY A 116 -32.28 -11.82 -10.61
C GLY A 116 -31.52 -10.48 -10.50
N MET A 117 -31.16 -10.12 -9.27
CA MET A 117 -30.34 -8.96 -8.94
C MET A 117 -29.35 -9.29 -7.83
N ALA A 118 -28.13 -8.81 -7.94
CA ALA A 118 -27.13 -8.90 -6.88
C ALA A 118 -26.54 -7.54 -6.56
N GLU A 119 -26.34 -7.25 -5.26
CA GLU A 119 -25.53 -6.13 -4.79
C GLU A 119 -24.18 -6.66 -4.29
N VAL A 120 -23.13 -6.08 -4.80
CA VAL A 120 -21.76 -6.47 -4.45
C VAL A 120 -21.07 -5.27 -3.79
N PHE A 121 -20.53 -5.47 -2.61
CA PHE A 121 -19.62 -4.53 -1.97
C PHE A 121 -18.22 -4.74 -2.56
N LEU A 122 -17.70 -3.72 -3.22
CA LEU A 122 -16.33 -3.65 -3.73
C LEU A 122 -15.51 -2.87 -2.70
N GLU A 123 -14.80 -3.57 -1.84
CA GLU A 123 -13.99 -3.00 -0.78
C GLU A 123 -12.56 -2.81 -1.27
N VAL A 124 -12.11 -1.55 -1.37
CA VAL A 124 -10.72 -1.22 -1.68
C VAL A 124 -9.91 -1.33 -0.40
N MET A 125 -8.99 -2.28 -0.36
CA MET A 125 -8.09 -2.51 0.77
C MET A 125 -6.68 -2.07 0.39
N ILE A 126 -6.06 -1.26 1.25
CA ILE A 126 -4.71 -0.73 1.06
C ILE A 126 -3.88 -1.10 2.28
N ALA A 127 -2.70 -1.63 2.04
CA ALA A 127 -1.75 -1.92 3.10
C ALA A 127 -1.28 -0.63 3.80
N ALA A 128 -0.86 -0.73 5.04
CA ALA A 128 -0.30 0.40 5.77
C ALA A 128 0.86 1.04 4.97
N PRO A 129 0.97 2.36 4.91
CA PRO A 129 2.10 3.02 4.27
C PRO A 129 3.39 2.68 5.00
N VAL A 130 4.51 2.72 4.29
CA VAL A 130 5.83 2.42 4.86
C VAL A 130 6.64 3.69 5.00
N LEU A 131 7.21 3.92 6.18
CA LEU A 131 8.27 4.91 6.38
C LEU A 131 9.61 4.19 6.48
N ALA A 132 10.44 4.31 5.44
CA ALA A 132 11.83 3.87 5.45
C ALA A 132 12.73 4.97 6.00
N ILE A 133 13.49 4.66 7.04
CA ILE A 133 14.37 5.59 7.77
C ILE A 133 15.81 5.14 7.53
N CYS A 134 16.57 5.94 6.81
CA CYS A 134 18.01 5.73 6.64
C CYS A 134 18.75 6.49 7.76
N GLY A 135 19.14 5.74 8.81
CA GLY A 135 19.77 6.25 10.01
C GLY A 135 19.06 5.86 11.30
N GLY A 136 19.60 4.91 12.06
CA GLY A 136 19.06 4.39 13.32
C GLY A 136 19.47 5.18 14.57
N GLY A 137 20.07 6.38 14.41
CA GLY A 137 20.46 7.25 15.51
C GLY A 137 19.29 7.84 16.29
N PRO A 138 19.52 8.77 17.25
CA PRO A 138 18.46 9.29 18.13
C PRO A 138 17.24 9.85 17.39
N VAL A 139 17.45 10.57 16.27
CA VAL A 139 16.34 11.09 15.45
C VAL A 139 15.59 9.94 14.78
N GLY A 140 16.31 8.96 14.21
CA GLY A 140 15.69 7.80 13.56
C GLY A 140 14.86 6.96 14.51
N GLN A 141 15.34 6.75 15.75
CA GLN A 141 14.59 6.05 16.79
C GLN A 141 13.32 6.81 17.21
N ALA A 142 13.43 8.12 17.41
CA ALA A 142 12.27 8.96 17.74
C ALA A 142 11.25 8.96 16.60
N LEU A 143 11.72 9.08 15.35
CA LEU A 143 10.88 9.05 14.15
C LEU A 143 10.19 7.68 13.97
N ALA A 144 10.90 6.58 14.22
CA ALA A 144 10.32 5.23 14.17
C ALA A 144 9.16 5.06 15.15
N ARG A 145 9.32 5.54 16.40
CA ARG A 145 8.25 5.50 17.41
C ARG A 145 7.05 6.34 17.01
N ALA A 146 7.28 7.56 16.55
CA ALA A 146 6.21 8.46 16.11
C ALA A 146 5.48 7.91 14.88
N ALA A 147 6.20 7.35 13.90
CA ALA A 147 5.63 6.76 12.70
C ALA A 147 4.78 5.52 12.99
N ALA A 148 5.24 4.62 13.87
CA ALA A 148 4.47 3.45 14.29
C ALA A 148 3.16 3.86 14.99
N MET A 149 3.21 4.88 15.86
CA MET A 149 2.01 5.45 16.50
C MET A 149 1.04 6.05 15.47
N ALA A 150 1.53 6.61 14.35
CA ALA A 150 0.72 7.15 13.25
C ALA A 150 0.25 6.09 12.24
N GLY A 151 0.49 4.80 12.49
CA GLY A 151 0.02 3.69 11.66
C GLY A 151 0.88 3.43 10.42
N PHE A 152 2.13 3.87 10.41
CA PHE A 152 3.10 3.45 9.40
C PHE A 152 3.74 2.12 9.80
N GLU A 153 3.96 1.27 8.82
CA GLU A 153 4.96 0.22 8.92
C GLU A 153 6.35 0.87 8.80
N VAL A 154 7.27 0.49 9.68
CA VAL A 154 8.57 1.17 9.76
C VAL A 154 9.68 0.23 9.33
N LEU A 155 10.54 0.71 8.42
CA LEU A 155 11.81 0.10 8.09
C LEU A 155 12.93 1.03 8.53
N VAL A 156 13.95 0.50 9.20
CA VAL A 156 15.16 1.26 9.55
C VAL A 156 16.37 0.58 8.93
N ALA A 157 17.12 1.36 8.15
CA ALA A 157 18.39 0.95 7.54
C ALA A 157 19.53 1.78 8.12
N ASP A 158 20.56 1.12 8.66
CA ASP A 158 21.77 1.77 9.17
C ASP A 158 23.00 0.91 8.88
N ASP A 159 24.14 1.55 8.61
CA ASP A 159 25.41 0.87 8.33
C ASP A 159 26.14 0.36 9.60
N ARG A 160 25.61 0.67 10.78
CA ARG A 160 26.17 0.33 12.06
C ARG A 160 25.43 -0.84 12.73
N PRO A 161 26.16 -1.92 13.09
CA PRO A 161 25.56 -3.14 13.65
C PRO A 161 24.81 -2.91 14.97
N GLU A 162 25.20 -1.93 15.78
CA GLU A 162 24.55 -1.62 17.05
C GLU A 162 23.07 -1.25 16.91
N PHE A 163 22.64 -0.77 15.74
CA PHE A 163 21.22 -0.48 15.45
C PHE A 163 20.45 -1.68 14.93
N ARG A 164 21.00 -2.89 15.02
CA ARG A 164 20.24 -4.15 14.87
C ARG A 164 19.43 -4.51 16.10
N ASN A 165 19.68 -3.87 17.25
CA ASN A 165 18.97 -4.19 18.48
C ASN A 165 17.49 -3.78 18.35
N PRO A 166 16.54 -4.73 18.32
CA PRO A 166 15.10 -4.42 18.19
C PRO A 166 14.54 -3.66 19.39
N GLU A 167 15.20 -3.68 20.55
CA GLU A 167 14.77 -2.94 21.74
C GLU A 167 14.85 -1.42 21.58
N LEU A 168 15.64 -0.94 20.60
CA LEU A 168 15.76 0.47 20.28
C LEU A 168 14.53 1.02 19.54
N PHE A 169 13.72 0.15 18.96
CA PHE A 169 12.63 0.50 18.04
C PHE A 169 11.29 -0.11 18.48
N PRO A 170 10.16 0.39 17.96
CA PRO A 170 8.86 -0.24 18.20
C PRO A 170 8.82 -1.69 17.72
N ALA A 171 7.99 -2.51 18.39
CA ALA A 171 7.74 -3.87 17.93
C ALA A 171 7.21 -3.88 16.47
N GLY A 172 7.68 -4.83 15.67
CA GLY A 172 7.32 -4.92 14.25
C GLY A 172 8.13 -4.01 13.31
N THR A 173 9.10 -3.23 13.82
CA THR A 173 10.01 -2.48 12.95
C THR A 173 10.92 -3.43 12.18
N HIS A 174 10.96 -3.27 10.86
CA HIS A 174 11.89 -4.00 9.99
C HIS A 174 13.29 -3.37 10.08
N LEU A 175 14.23 -4.10 10.67
CA LEU A 175 15.61 -3.63 10.84
C LEU A 175 16.50 -4.24 9.76
N THR A 176 17.14 -3.38 8.98
CA THR A 176 18.11 -3.79 7.96
C THR A 176 19.45 -3.12 8.23
N VAL A 177 20.50 -3.92 8.31
CA VAL A 177 21.87 -3.39 8.29
C VAL A 177 22.35 -3.43 6.86
N VAL A 178 22.68 -2.28 6.37
CA VAL A 178 23.28 -2.07 5.05
C VAL A 178 24.78 -1.86 5.21
N ASN A 179 25.56 -2.07 4.15
CA ASN A 179 26.93 -1.62 4.15
C ASN A 179 27.01 -0.08 4.06
N ARG A 180 28.19 0.48 4.22
CA ARG A 180 28.38 1.95 4.20
C ARG A 180 27.93 2.60 2.89
N ASP A 181 27.95 1.87 1.79
CA ASP A 181 27.60 2.35 0.46
C ASP A 181 26.15 2.04 0.05
N TYR A 182 25.38 1.43 0.97
CA TYR A 182 23.98 1.04 0.75
C TYR A 182 23.80 0.20 -0.53
N GLU A 183 24.68 -0.77 -0.75
CA GLU A 183 24.63 -1.61 -1.95
C GLU A 183 23.45 -2.58 -1.95
N GLU A 184 23.00 -3.00 -0.77
CA GLU A 184 21.89 -3.92 -0.60
C GLU A 184 20.55 -3.29 -1.03
N ASP A 185 19.70 -4.11 -1.64
CA ASP A 185 18.33 -3.70 -2.01
C ASP A 185 17.40 -3.78 -0.80
N PHE A 186 17.51 -2.79 0.09
CA PHE A 186 16.74 -2.75 1.33
C PHE A 186 15.27 -2.32 1.15
N LEU A 187 14.90 -1.74 0.00
CA LEU A 187 13.53 -1.36 -0.33
C LEU A 187 12.76 -2.45 -1.08
N SER A 188 13.43 -3.51 -1.56
CA SER A 188 12.82 -4.58 -2.36
C SER A 188 11.53 -5.17 -1.76
N PRO A 189 11.47 -5.45 -0.45
CA PRO A 189 10.26 -6.02 0.14
C PRO A 189 9.04 -5.10 0.12
N LEU A 190 9.23 -3.81 -0.19
CA LEU A 190 8.26 -2.74 0.01
C LEU A 190 7.86 -2.04 -1.30
N ARG A 191 8.30 -2.56 -2.45
CA ARG A 191 8.18 -1.89 -3.76
C ARG A 191 6.75 -1.54 -4.16
N HIS A 192 5.78 -2.33 -3.75
CA HIS A 192 4.37 -2.13 -4.10
C HIS A 192 3.56 -1.37 -3.04
N ARG A 193 4.26 -0.80 -2.04
CA ARG A 193 3.65 -0.05 -0.93
C ARG A 193 3.78 1.44 -1.15
N ASP A 194 2.87 2.22 -0.59
CA ASP A 194 3.05 3.67 -0.49
C ASP A 194 4.28 3.94 0.38
N LEU A 195 5.37 4.35 -0.25
CA LEU A 195 6.70 4.47 0.34
C LEU A 195 7.03 5.94 0.63
N TYR A 196 7.41 6.19 1.87
CA TYR A 196 7.93 7.46 2.36
C TYR A 196 9.35 7.20 2.86
N VAL A 197 10.31 8.07 2.51
CA VAL A 197 11.71 7.86 2.87
C VAL A 197 12.26 9.08 3.58
N ALA A 198 12.90 8.84 4.73
CA ALA A 198 13.58 9.86 5.52
C ALA A 198 15.07 9.50 5.67
N VAL A 199 15.94 10.29 5.08
CA VAL A 199 17.41 10.17 5.23
C VAL A 199 17.84 11.08 6.39
N VAL A 200 18.15 10.45 7.53
CA VAL A 200 18.48 11.12 8.80
C VAL A 200 19.79 10.61 9.38
N SER A 201 20.74 10.27 8.50
CA SER A 201 22.02 9.72 8.91
C SER A 201 22.98 10.73 9.50
N ARG A 202 24.12 10.25 10.02
CA ARG A 202 25.08 11.05 10.80
C ARG A 202 25.94 12.01 9.97
N CYS A 203 26.20 11.68 8.69
CA CYS A 203 27.15 12.46 7.88
C CYS A 203 26.72 12.51 6.40
N TRP A 204 27.30 13.47 5.68
CA TRP A 204 26.96 13.70 4.27
C TRP A 204 27.35 12.52 3.35
N GLU A 205 28.42 11.78 3.68
CA GLU A 205 28.85 10.60 2.92
C GLU A 205 27.79 9.50 2.94
N THR A 206 27.31 9.16 4.13
CA THR A 206 26.25 8.16 4.32
C THR A 206 24.93 8.62 3.70
N ASP A 207 24.58 9.91 3.82
CA ASP A 207 23.39 10.46 3.17
C ASP A 207 23.46 10.34 1.64
N THR A 208 24.64 10.67 1.06
CA THR A 208 24.86 10.52 -0.39
C THR A 208 24.72 9.08 -0.83
N ALA A 209 25.32 8.14 -0.10
CA ALA A 209 25.23 6.72 -0.40
C ALA A 209 23.78 6.22 -0.32
N ALA A 210 23.05 6.58 0.74
CA ALA A 210 21.65 6.21 0.91
C ALA A 210 20.77 6.77 -0.23
N LEU A 211 20.89 8.06 -0.56
CA LEU A 211 20.13 8.66 -1.65
C LEU A 211 20.46 8.04 -3.01
N ALA A 212 21.74 7.80 -3.31
CA ALA A 212 22.14 7.15 -4.55
C ALA A 212 21.55 5.75 -4.67
N ALA A 213 21.54 4.98 -3.57
CA ALA A 213 20.95 3.64 -3.51
C ALA A 213 19.43 3.67 -3.70
N ILE A 214 18.72 4.58 -3.02
CA ILE A 214 17.28 4.76 -3.16
C ILE A 214 16.93 5.08 -4.63
N LEU A 215 17.60 6.05 -5.23
CA LEU A 215 17.34 6.45 -6.63
C LEU A 215 17.65 5.32 -7.61
N ARG A 216 18.71 4.54 -7.37
CA ARG A 216 19.03 3.34 -8.17
C ARG A 216 17.91 2.29 -8.07
N GLN A 217 17.44 2.00 -6.85
CA GLN A 217 16.39 1.01 -6.62
C GLN A 217 15.06 1.44 -7.23
N LEU A 218 14.70 2.74 -7.15
CA LEU A 218 13.51 3.29 -7.81
C LEU A 218 13.59 3.17 -9.34
N ARG A 219 14.76 3.37 -9.93
CA ARG A 219 14.95 3.18 -11.38
C ARG A 219 14.74 1.74 -11.82
N GLN A 220 15.09 0.77 -10.98
CA GLN A 220 14.92 -0.66 -11.25
C GLN A 220 13.51 -1.16 -10.99
N ALA A 221 12.70 -0.40 -10.26
CA ALA A 221 11.34 -0.74 -9.88
C ALA A 221 10.40 0.44 -10.14
N PRO A 222 10.06 0.71 -11.42
CA PRO A 222 9.20 1.85 -11.80
C PRO A 222 7.78 1.75 -11.24
N GLU A 223 7.34 0.56 -10.81
CA GLU A 223 6.08 0.32 -10.10
C GLU A 223 6.10 0.78 -8.63
N SER A 224 7.27 1.19 -8.12
CA SER A 224 7.38 1.69 -6.75
C SER A 224 6.59 2.97 -6.54
N SER A 225 5.79 2.97 -5.49
CA SER A 225 4.93 4.11 -5.14
C SER A 225 5.64 5.03 -4.14
N LEU A 226 6.74 5.66 -4.55
CA LEU A 226 7.40 6.69 -3.73
C LEU A 226 6.48 7.90 -3.62
N ARG A 227 6.14 8.30 -2.40
CA ARG A 227 5.28 9.44 -2.07
C ARG A 227 6.05 10.61 -1.47
N TYR A 228 7.19 10.32 -0.85
CA TYR A 228 7.98 11.32 -0.16
C TYR A 228 9.43 10.88 -0.05
N LEU A 229 10.36 11.82 -0.26
CA LEU A 229 11.78 11.65 0.00
C LEU A 229 12.31 12.90 0.70
N GLY A 230 12.84 12.72 1.92
CA GLY A 230 13.38 13.82 2.69
C GLY A 230 14.83 13.59 3.13
N LEU A 231 15.61 14.68 3.20
CA LEU A 231 17.00 14.67 3.64
C LEU A 231 17.21 15.64 4.81
N MET A 232 17.69 15.11 5.93
CA MET A 232 18.03 15.90 7.12
C MET A 232 19.41 16.54 6.98
N GLY A 233 19.48 17.83 7.26
CA GLY A 233 20.77 18.51 7.35
C GLY A 233 20.70 20.02 7.21
N SER A 234 21.82 20.69 7.54
CA SER A 234 21.99 22.11 7.26
C SER A 234 22.02 22.37 5.75
N ARG A 235 21.70 23.57 5.32
CA ARG A 235 21.77 23.99 3.90
C ARG A 235 23.14 23.66 3.27
N ARG A 236 24.23 23.82 4.04
CA ARG A 236 25.60 23.51 3.59
C ARG A 236 25.79 22.00 3.37
N LYS A 237 25.30 21.14 4.29
CA LYS A 237 25.36 19.69 4.16
C LYS A 237 24.56 19.22 2.93
N ILE A 238 23.34 19.76 2.77
CA ILE A 238 22.44 19.42 1.65
C ILE A 238 23.08 19.81 0.30
N ALA A 239 23.67 21.00 0.19
CA ALA A 239 24.36 21.41 -1.04
C ALA A 239 25.48 20.42 -1.39
N ARG A 240 26.32 20.05 -0.41
CA ARG A 240 27.40 19.09 -0.62
C ARG A 240 26.89 17.72 -1.07
N VAL A 241 25.80 17.21 -0.49
CA VAL A 241 25.17 15.94 -0.90
C VAL A 241 24.71 16.02 -2.35
N LYS A 242 24.06 17.12 -2.75
CA LYS A 242 23.60 17.33 -4.14
C LYS A 242 24.76 17.39 -5.12
N ASP A 243 25.83 18.12 -4.79
CA ASP A 243 27.04 18.23 -5.63
C ASP A 243 27.70 16.85 -5.82
N GLU A 244 27.79 16.08 -4.75
CA GLU A 244 28.37 14.73 -4.80
C GLU A 244 27.50 13.75 -5.60
N LEU A 245 26.17 13.79 -5.47
CA LEU A 245 25.25 13.00 -6.31
C LEU A 245 25.43 13.34 -7.79
N ALA A 246 25.51 14.63 -8.13
CA ALA A 246 25.75 15.07 -9.50
C ALA A 246 27.11 14.59 -10.03
N ALA A 247 28.17 14.66 -9.23
CA ALA A 247 29.51 14.15 -9.58
C ALA A 247 29.53 12.63 -9.85
N ARG A 248 28.64 11.88 -9.17
CA ARG A 248 28.45 10.43 -9.41
C ARG A 248 27.49 10.12 -10.58
N GLY A 249 27.00 11.14 -11.27
CA GLY A 249 26.03 10.95 -12.36
C GLY A 249 24.66 10.50 -11.90
N VAL A 250 24.31 10.73 -10.64
CA VAL A 250 22.99 10.41 -10.07
C VAL A 250 22.04 11.56 -10.37
N ASP A 251 21.03 11.30 -11.18
CA ASP A 251 20.06 12.29 -11.61
C ASP A 251 18.82 12.28 -10.71
N LEU A 252 18.53 13.42 -10.07
CA LEU A 252 17.35 13.61 -9.23
C LEU A 252 16.05 13.75 -10.03
N SER A 253 16.11 13.96 -11.35
CA SER A 253 14.92 14.07 -12.20
C SER A 253 14.07 12.80 -12.22
N ILE A 254 14.66 11.65 -11.85
CA ILE A 254 13.96 10.37 -11.71
C ILE A 254 12.83 10.43 -10.67
N LEU A 255 12.87 11.38 -9.74
CA LEU A 255 11.82 11.57 -8.74
C LEU A 255 10.50 12.07 -9.36
N GLY A 256 10.53 12.60 -10.59
CA GLY A 256 9.34 13.12 -11.27
C GLY A 256 8.62 14.17 -10.43
N ASP A 257 7.36 13.92 -10.10
CA ASP A 257 6.54 14.82 -9.26
C ASP A 257 6.91 14.77 -7.76
N VAL A 258 7.68 13.75 -7.33
CA VAL A 258 8.17 13.64 -5.95
C VAL A 258 9.42 14.50 -5.79
N GLN A 259 9.30 15.60 -5.10
CA GLN A 259 10.42 16.49 -4.82
C GLN A 259 11.27 15.97 -3.64
N LEU A 260 12.58 16.25 -3.67
CA LEU A 260 13.43 16.05 -2.51
C LEU A 260 13.18 17.17 -1.48
N HIS A 261 12.61 16.81 -0.34
CA HIS A 261 12.39 17.70 0.80
C HIS A 261 13.69 17.86 1.59
N ALA A 262 14.38 18.99 1.42
CA ALA A 262 15.68 19.24 2.03
C ALA A 262 15.87 20.75 2.34
N PRO A 263 15.91 21.12 3.60
CA PRO A 263 15.83 20.31 4.82
C PRO A 263 14.50 19.60 4.99
N ILE A 264 14.55 18.36 5.53
CA ILE A 264 13.37 17.55 5.86
C ILE A 264 12.60 18.15 7.03
N GLY A 265 11.27 18.06 7.01
CA GLY A 265 10.38 18.44 8.09
C GLY A 265 9.80 19.85 7.99
N LEU A 266 8.66 20.05 8.61
CA LEU A 266 8.02 21.37 8.68
C LEU A 266 8.84 22.32 9.57
N PRO A 267 8.91 23.62 9.27
CA PRO A 267 9.67 24.61 10.06
C PRO A 267 8.92 25.00 11.34
N ILE A 268 8.64 24.04 12.22
CA ILE A 268 7.93 24.25 13.49
C ILE A 268 8.85 24.58 14.67
N GLY A 269 10.17 24.53 14.44
CA GLY A 269 11.19 24.72 15.49
C GLY A 269 11.54 23.40 16.19
N GLY A 270 12.48 23.50 17.15
CA GLY A 270 12.93 22.37 17.99
C GLY A 270 14.29 21.80 17.56
N ASP A 271 15.05 21.38 18.58
CA ASP A 271 16.42 20.86 18.43
C ASP A 271 16.58 19.44 19.00
N SER A 272 15.61 18.99 19.81
CA SER A 272 15.67 17.63 20.35
C SER A 272 15.32 16.59 19.28
N PRO A 273 15.86 15.37 19.40
CA PRO A 273 15.51 14.28 18.47
C PRO A 273 13.99 14.04 18.33
N GLY A 274 13.24 14.21 19.41
CA GLY A 274 11.78 14.06 19.41
C GLY A 274 11.07 15.17 18.64
N GLU A 275 11.46 16.41 18.82
CA GLU A 275 10.88 17.57 18.11
C GLU A 275 11.19 17.49 16.61
N ILE A 276 12.43 17.13 16.25
CA ILE A 276 12.82 16.90 14.85
C ILE A 276 11.99 15.78 14.25
N ALA A 277 11.79 14.67 14.96
CA ALA A 277 10.98 13.55 14.50
C ALA A 277 9.51 13.94 14.26
N ILE A 278 8.92 14.76 15.16
CA ILE A 278 7.56 15.29 15.00
C ILE A 278 7.47 16.20 13.77
N SER A 279 8.44 17.09 13.59
CA SER A 279 8.52 17.96 12.41
C SER A 279 8.56 17.18 11.10
N ILE A 280 9.38 16.13 11.04
CA ILE A 280 9.49 15.23 9.88
C ILE A 280 8.16 14.50 9.65
N LEU A 281 7.62 13.88 10.69
CA LEU A 281 6.38 13.09 10.55
C LEU A 281 5.18 13.96 10.17
N ALA A 282 5.11 15.20 10.67
CA ALA A 282 4.05 16.13 10.29
C ALA A 282 4.10 16.45 8.79
N GLU A 283 5.29 16.65 8.21
CA GLU A 283 5.45 16.85 6.76
C GLU A 283 5.06 15.60 5.98
N VAL A 284 5.51 14.42 6.41
CA VAL A 284 5.17 13.13 5.82
C VAL A 284 3.65 12.90 5.81
N ILE A 285 2.97 13.16 6.94
CA ILE A 285 1.51 13.06 7.04
C ILE A 285 0.83 14.06 6.11
N GLY A 286 1.32 15.31 6.06
CA GLY A 286 0.82 16.31 5.12
C GLY A 286 0.85 15.80 3.68
N LYS A 287 1.97 15.22 3.26
CA LYS A 287 2.13 14.63 1.92
C LYS A 287 1.24 13.41 1.68
N ARG A 288 0.98 12.61 2.69
CA ARG A 288 0.08 11.47 2.59
C ARG A 288 -1.35 11.86 2.23
N TYR A 289 -1.82 13.00 2.77
CA TYR A 289 -3.19 13.49 2.57
C TYR A 289 -3.30 14.62 1.54
N GLU A 290 -2.18 15.02 0.95
CA GLU A 290 -2.19 15.96 -0.17
C GLU A 290 -2.96 15.30 -1.33
N LYS A 291 -4.13 15.83 -1.67
CA LYS A 291 -4.91 15.33 -2.81
C LYS A 291 -4.04 15.50 -4.05
N SER A 292 -3.74 14.41 -4.73
CA SER A 292 -3.16 14.48 -6.07
C SER A 292 -4.06 15.42 -6.87
N ALA A 293 -3.53 16.55 -7.30
CA ALA A 293 -4.25 17.45 -8.18
C ALA A 293 -4.53 16.66 -9.46
N VAL A 294 -5.72 16.07 -9.53
CA VAL A 294 -6.23 15.50 -10.77
C VAL A 294 -6.26 16.67 -11.73
N LYS A 295 -5.35 16.68 -12.70
CA LYS A 295 -5.41 17.58 -13.82
C LYS A 295 -6.76 17.33 -14.49
N SER A 296 -7.71 18.25 -14.22
CA SER A 296 -8.99 18.35 -14.90
C SER A 296 -8.79 18.66 -16.39
#